data_101f5ddd16137769fb628356d7ee8e31
#
_entry.id   101f5ddd16137769fb628356d7ee8e31
#
_cell.length_a   1.000
_cell.length_b   1.000
_cell.length_c   1.000
_cell.angle_alpha   90.00
_cell.angle_beta   90.00
_cell.angle_gamma   90.00
#
_symmetry.space_group_name_H-M   'P 1'
#
loop_
_entity.id
_entity.type
_entity.pdbx_description
1 polymer ?
#
loop_
_entity_poly.entity_id
_entity_poly.type
_entity_poly.pdbx_seq_one_letter_code
_entity_poly.pdbx_strand_id
1 'polypeptide(L)'
;MKWAVTFGQDMWRWGPKVADHETAHTFGLPDLYAFTGDTHQYVGGWDVMGNIAGPAPQYLGWHSWKLGWTRDDQVACLAAPGQRTVRLTPVERPGGTKIAVLRTGPTTAYVAESRRAEGNDAAACSTGVLVYKVDSAAATGEGPVRIAPTHPTTVPTGCTALDLAARTVGQSFTDPGTGARIDVLAGGPAGDTVRLTSR
;
A
#
# COMPACT_ATOMS: atom_id res chain seq x y z
N MET A 1 -0.93 -3.86 26.23
CA MET A 1 -2.09 -4.34 25.45
C MET A 1 -2.87 -3.11 25.01
N LYS A 2 -3.11 -2.95 23.71
CA LYS A 2 -3.94 -1.87 23.18
C LYS A 2 -5.37 -2.39 23.08
N TRP A 3 -6.34 -1.52 23.35
CA TRP A 3 -7.75 -1.84 23.29
C TRP A 3 -8.33 -1.33 21.98
N ALA A 4 -9.15 -2.14 21.32
CA ALA A 4 -10.03 -1.71 20.25
C ALA A 4 -11.47 -1.80 20.74
N VAL A 5 -12.30 -0.85 20.33
CA VAL A 5 -13.72 -0.81 20.66
C VAL A 5 -14.49 -0.70 19.34
N THR A 6 -15.32 -1.70 19.06
CA THR A 6 -16.20 -1.73 17.90
C THR A 6 -17.65 -1.69 18.38
N PHE A 7 -18.41 -0.74 17.88
CA PHE A 7 -19.83 -0.63 18.20
C PHE A 7 -20.64 -1.52 17.24
N GLY A 8 -21.63 -2.23 17.75
CA GLY A 8 -22.48 -3.12 16.96
C GLY A 8 -23.18 -2.41 15.79
N GLN A 9 -23.51 -1.12 15.96
CA GLN A 9 -24.10 -0.29 14.90
C GLN A 9 -23.13 -0.07 13.73
N ASP A 10 -21.85 0.11 14.00
CA ASP A 10 -20.83 0.25 12.95
C ASP A 10 -20.64 -1.05 12.18
N MET A 11 -20.67 -2.18 12.88
CA MET A 11 -20.66 -3.53 12.25
C MET A 11 -21.85 -3.73 11.31
N TRP A 12 -23.04 -3.24 11.71
CA TRP A 12 -24.22 -3.29 10.87
C TRP A 12 -24.07 -2.46 9.59
N ARG A 13 -23.48 -1.27 9.70
CA ARG A 13 -23.31 -0.32 8.59
C ARG A 13 -22.19 -0.71 7.65
N TRP A 14 -21.04 -1.13 8.19
CA TRP A 14 -19.78 -1.32 7.45
C TRP A 14 -19.37 -2.79 7.30
N GLY A 15 -20.10 -3.70 7.98
CA GLY A 15 -19.82 -5.13 7.96
C GLY A 15 -18.54 -5.51 8.72
N PRO A 16 -17.98 -6.70 8.45
CA PRO A 16 -16.84 -7.25 9.20
C PRO A 16 -15.55 -6.44 9.04
N LYS A 17 -15.41 -5.61 8.00
CA LYS A 17 -14.21 -4.78 7.80
C LYS A 17 -13.96 -3.79 8.93
N VAL A 18 -14.99 -3.38 9.69
CA VAL A 18 -14.82 -2.59 10.93
C VAL A 18 -14.06 -3.39 11.96
N ALA A 19 -14.42 -4.66 12.15
CA ALA A 19 -13.70 -5.52 13.09
C ALA A 19 -12.23 -5.73 12.67
N ASP A 20 -11.97 -5.88 11.36
CA ASP A 20 -10.61 -5.97 10.83
C ASP A 20 -9.82 -4.70 11.12
N HIS A 21 -10.40 -3.51 10.90
CA HIS A 21 -9.80 -2.22 11.16
C HIS A 21 -9.48 -2.05 12.66
N GLU A 22 -10.48 -2.17 13.52
CA GLU A 22 -10.32 -1.97 14.96
C GLU A 22 -9.39 -3.00 15.61
N THR A 23 -9.47 -4.26 15.17
CA THR A 23 -8.55 -5.30 15.64
C THR A 23 -7.11 -5.00 15.27
N ALA A 24 -6.85 -4.46 14.07
CA ALA A 24 -5.51 -4.10 13.62
C ALA A 24 -4.84 -3.06 14.55
N HIS A 25 -5.60 -2.15 15.15
CA HIS A 25 -5.07 -1.23 16.16
C HIS A 25 -4.51 -1.95 17.39
N THR A 26 -5.06 -3.10 17.78
CA THR A 26 -4.55 -3.89 18.90
C THR A 26 -3.15 -4.45 18.61
N PHE A 27 -2.80 -4.65 17.34
CA PHE A 27 -1.49 -5.04 16.85
C PHE A 27 -0.58 -3.87 16.50
N GLY A 28 -1.06 -2.63 16.68
CA GLY A 28 -0.28 -1.41 16.51
C GLY A 28 -0.27 -0.83 15.12
N LEU A 29 -1.20 -1.20 14.25
CA LEU A 29 -1.37 -0.50 12.98
C LEU A 29 -2.02 0.87 13.22
N PRO A 30 -1.55 1.94 12.55
CA PRO A 30 -2.12 3.27 12.64
C PRO A 30 -3.34 3.43 11.72
N ASP A 31 -4.17 4.45 11.98
CA ASP A 31 -5.06 4.96 10.96
C ASP A 31 -4.27 5.53 9.79
N LEU A 32 -4.67 5.17 8.59
CA LEU A 32 -4.13 5.71 7.34
C LEU A 32 -5.04 6.77 6.72
N TYR A 33 -6.24 6.97 7.25
CA TYR A 33 -7.07 8.12 6.88
C TYR A 33 -6.60 9.39 7.60
N ALA A 34 -6.89 10.54 7.02
CA ALA A 34 -6.47 11.82 7.59
C ALA A 34 -7.43 12.29 8.67
N PHE A 35 -6.91 12.80 9.78
CA PHE A 35 -7.71 13.43 10.84
C PHE A 35 -8.11 14.87 10.50
N THR A 36 -7.50 15.46 9.47
CA THR A 36 -7.79 16.80 8.98
C THR A 36 -7.77 16.85 7.46
N GLY A 37 -8.62 17.68 6.86
CA GLY A 37 -8.72 17.80 5.41
C GLY A 37 -9.56 16.67 4.78
N ASP A 38 -9.19 16.25 3.57
CA ASP A 38 -9.82 15.11 2.91
C ASP A 38 -9.43 13.81 3.63
N THR A 39 -10.42 13.12 4.19
CA THR A 39 -10.24 11.91 5.00
C THR A 39 -9.41 10.84 4.26
N HIS A 40 -9.58 10.68 2.96
CA HIS A 40 -8.93 9.61 2.21
C HIS A 40 -7.71 10.07 1.37
N GLN A 41 -7.17 11.27 1.65
CA GLN A 41 -6.09 11.88 0.88
C GLN A 41 -4.76 11.12 0.87
N TYR A 42 -4.52 10.22 1.83
CA TYR A 42 -3.23 9.54 1.95
C TYR A 42 -3.16 8.21 1.21
N VAL A 43 -4.15 7.35 1.37
CA VAL A 43 -4.12 5.99 0.81
C VAL A 43 -5.35 5.65 -0.06
N GLY A 44 -6.35 6.54 -0.13
CA GLY A 44 -7.59 6.23 -0.86
C GLY A 44 -8.22 4.95 -0.33
N GLY A 45 -8.61 4.06 -1.23
CA GLY A 45 -9.21 2.77 -0.91
C GLY A 45 -8.26 1.57 -0.86
N TRP A 46 -6.92 1.78 -0.76
CA TRP A 46 -5.92 0.72 -0.86
C TRP A 46 -5.60 -0.05 0.42
N ASP A 47 -6.21 0.27 1.52
CA ASP A 47 -6.02 -0.42 2.81
C ASP A 47 -7.24 -0.16 3.69
N VAL A 48 -7.72 -1.17 4.40
CA VAL A 48 -8.86 -1.05 5.31
C VAL A 48 -8.57 -0.05 6.45
N MET A 49 -7.31 0.17 6.82
CA MET A 49 -6.91 1.19 7.79
C MET A 49 -7.08 2.63 7.26
N GLY A 50 -7.21 2.80 5.94
CA GLY A 50 -7.45 4.09 5.30
C GLY A 50 -8.89 4.32 4.88
N ASN A 51 -9.57 3.27 4.43
CA ASN A 51 -10.97 3.34 4.01
C ASN A 51 -11.65 1.98 4.11
N ILE A 52 -12.48 1.80 5.13
CA ILE A 52 -13.25 0.57 5.35
C ILE A 52 -14.16 0.25 4.16
N ALA A 53 -14.69 1.27 3.47
CA ALA A 53 -15.53 1.14 2.29
C ALA A 53 -14.73 1.14 0.97
N GLY A 54 -13.41 1.19 1.04
CA GLY A 54 -12.54 1.24 -0.14
C GLY A 54 -12.69 0.04 -1.06
N PRO A 55 -12.40 0.21 -2.38
CA PRO A 55 -12.53 -0.86 -3.38
C PRO A 55 -11.44 -1.93 -3.28
N ALA A 56 -10.32 -1.64 -2.59
CA ALA A 56 -9.17 -2.54 -2.44
C ALA A 56 -8.70 -2.59 -0.97
N PRO A 57 -9.51 -3.15 -0.05
CA PRO A 57 -9.30 -3.07 1.40
C PRO A 57 -8.22 -4.01 1.94
N GLN A 58 -7.57 -4.83 1.12
CA GLN A 58 -6.46 -5.67 1.55
C GLN A 58 -5.38 -4.80 2.22
N TYR A 59 -4.89 -5.23 3.39
CA TYR A 59 -3.76 -4.53 4.01
C TYR A 59 -2.60 -4.38 3.03
N LEU A 60 -1.98 -3.20 3.02
CA LEU A 60 -0.72 -2.98 2.32
C LEU A 60 0.32 -4.02 2.76
N GLY A 61 1.15 -4.45 1.85
CA GLY A 61 2.19 -5.44 2.11
C GLY A 61 3.14 -5.03 3.25
N TRP A 62 3.34 -3.71 3.45
CA TRP A 62 4.03 -3.15 4.60
C TRP A 62 3.35 -3.49 5.93
N HIS A 63 2.01 -3.34 6.01
CA HIS A 63 1.24 -3.71 7.18
C HIS A 63 1.25 -5.22 7.43
N SER A 64 1.07 -6.01 6.37
CA SER A 64 1.17 -7.48 6.45
C SER A 64 2.53 -7.93 6.97
N TRP A 65 3.62 -7.23 6.61
CA TRP A 65 4.96 -7.50 7.13
C TRP A 65 5.07 -7.12 8.61
N LYS A 66 4.55 -5.96 9.03
CA LYS A 66 4.50 -5.56 10.46
C LYS A 66 3.69 -6.52 11.34
N LEU A 67 2.66 -7.14 10.78
CA LEU A 67 1.85 -8.16 11.46
C LEU A 67 2.52 -9.55 11.49
N GLY A 68 3.66 -9.74 10.80
CA GLY A 68 4.35 -11.02 10.68
C GLY A 68 3.68 -12.00 9.71
N TRP A 69 2.68 -11.56 8.93
CA TRP A 69 2.02 -12.40 7.92
C TRP A 69 2.87 -12.52 6.64
N THR A 70 3.63 -11.48 6.33
CA THR A 70 4.70 -11.51 5.33
C THR A 70 6.02 -11.73 6.04
N ARG A 71 6.75 -12.79 5.69
CA ARG A 71 8.05 -13.12 6.28
C ARG A 71 9.16 -12.27 5.68
N ASP A 72 10.31 -12.17 6.37
CA ASP A 72 11.46 -11.39 5.90
C ASP A 72 12.02 -11.88 4.56
N ASP A 73 11.93 -13.18 4.27
CA ASP A 73 12.36 -13.75 2.99
C ASP A 73 11.43 -13.38 1.80
N GLN A 74 10.27 -12.82 2.09
CA GLN A 74 9.32 -12.28 1.11
C GLN A 74 9.46 -10.76 0.91
N VAL A 75 10.47 -10.14 1.52
CA VAL A 75 10.75 -8.71 1.45
C VAL A 75 12.10 -8.49 0.78
N ALA A 76 12.12 -7.69 -0.29
CA ALA A 76 13.35 -7.33 -0.96
C ALA A 76 13.71 -5.88 -0.65
N CYS A 77 14.85 -5.62 0.01
CA CYS A 77 15.28 -4.27 0.38
C CYS A 77 16.46 -3.79 -0.47
N LEU A 78 16.44 -2.50 -0.83
CA LEU A 78 17.60 -1.73 -1.29
C LEU A 78 17.82 -0.59 -0.29
N ALA A 79 18.87 -0.71 0.54
CA ALA A 79 19.18 0.22 1.64
C ALA A 79 20.44 1.07 1.39
N ALA A 80 21.17 0.82 0.31
CA ALA A 80 22.37 1.53 -0.09
C ALA A 80 22.24 2.04 -1.54
N PRO A 81 23.05 3.01 -1.98
CA PRO A 81 23.09 3.43 -3.37
C PRO A 81 23.29 2.25 -4.32
N GLY A 82 22.57 2.24 -5.45
CA GLY A 82 22.63 1.19 -6.43
C GLY A 82 21.28 0.86 -7.07
N GLN A 83 21.21 -0.33 -7.66
CA GLN A 83 20.01 -0.84 -8.31
C GLN A 83 19.70 -2.27 -7.89
N ARG A 84 18.42 -2.61 -7.80
CA ARG A 84 17.95 -3.96 -7.54
C ARG A 84 16.69 -4.24 -8.37
N THR A 85 16.73 -5.32 -9.17
CA THR A 85 15.54 -5.82 -9.85
C THR A 85 14.87 -6.88 -8.99
N VAL A 86 13.55 -6.76 -8.81
CA VAL A 86 12.72 -7.60 -7.95
C VAL A 86 11.51 -8.08 -8.74
N ARG A 87 11.21 -9.39 -8.66
CA ARG A 87 9.93 -9.93 -9.12
C ARG A 87 8.97 -9.96 -7.93
N LEU A 88 7.85 -9.28 -8.06
CA LEU A 88 6.78 -9.21 -7.07
C LEU A 88 5.68 -10.23 -7.40
N THR A 89 5.24 -10.97 -6.41
CA THR A 89 4.02 -11.79 -6.45
C THR A 89 2.87 -10.96 -5.88
N PRO A 90 1.66 -11.00 -6.48
CA PRO A 90 0.52 -10.26 -5.96
C PRO A 90 0.30 -10.50 -4.47
N VAL A 91 -0.02 -9.45 -3.72
CA VAL A 91 -0.22 -9.56 -2.26
C VAL A 91 -1.40 -10.45 -1.93
N GLU A 92 -2.37 -10.54 -2.83
CA GLU A 92 -3.58 -11.35 -2.72
C GLU A 92 -3.32 -12.87 -2.83
N ARG A 93 -2.13 -13.26 -3.30
CA ARG A 93 -1.75 -14.67 -3.52
C ARG A 93 -0.70 -15.13 -2.53
N PRO A 94 -0.62 -16.43 -2.17
CA PRO A 94 0.43 -16.94 -1.30
C PRO A 94 1.81 -16.98 -2.00
N GLY A 95 2.88 -16.99 -1.19
CA GLY A 95 4.26 -17.22 -1.63
C GLY A 95 4.92 -16.04 -2.35
N GLY A 96 6.16 -16.20 -2.76
CA GLY A 96 6.99 -15.23 -3.49
C GLY A 96 7.31 -13.95 -2.72
N THR A 97 7.99 -13.02 -3.37
CA THR A 97 8.30 -11.70 -2.80
C THR A 97 7.06 -10.81 -2.87
N LYS A 98 6.68 -10.24 -1.73
CA LYS A 98 5.47 -9.41 -1.59
C LYS A 98 5.73 -7.94 -1.78
N ILE A 99 6.82 -7.45 -1.20
CA ILE A 99 7.17 -6.04 -1.25
C ILE A 99 8.64 -5.84 -1.63
N ALA A 100 8.89 -4.76 -2.34
CA ALA A 100 10.22 -4.24 -2.61
C ALA A 100 10.36 -2.88 -1.89
N VAL A 101 11.32 -2.79 -0.97
CA VAL A 101 11.53 -1.63 -0.09
C VAL A 101 12.76 -0.87 -0.56
N LEU A 102 12.60 0.40 -0.90
CA LEU A 102 13.66 1.33 -1.23
C LEU A 102 13.84 2.34 -0.08
N ARG A 103 14.84 2.12 0.77
CA ARG A 103 15.11 3.00 1.91
C ARG A 103 15.61 4.36 1.44
N THR A 104 15.05 5.43 1.99
CA THR A 104 15.42 6.82 1.65
C THR A 104 15.87 7.65 2.86
N GLY A 105 15.71 7.10 4.07
CA GLY A 105 16.12 7.77 5.30
C GLY A 105 16.05 6.85 6.51
N PRO A 106 16.31 7.38 7.71
CA PRO A 106 16.24 6.60 8.95
C PRO A 106 14.85 6.03 9.23
N THR A 107 13.79 6.81 8.93
CA THR A 107 12.39 6.47 9.19
C THR A 107 11.58 6.33 7.91
N THR A 108 12.17 6.61 6.73
CA THR A 108 11.45 6.71 5.46
C THR A 108 11.90 5.69 4.43
N ALA A 109 10.94 5.18 3.68
CA ALA A 109 11.17 4.31 2.54
C ALA A 109 10.05 4.49 1.50
N TYR A 110 10.34 4.16 0.24
CA TYR A 110 9.32 3.83 -0.75
C TYR A 110 9.15 2.32 -0.83
N VAL A 111 7.92 1.88 -0.93
CA VAL A 111 7.56 0.47 -1.04
C VAL A 111 6.80 0.27 -2.35
N ALA A 112 7.12 -0.81 -3.04
CA ALA A 112 6.38 -1.28 -4.21
C ALA A 112 5.81 -2.67 -3.92
N GLU A 113 4.56 -2.89 -4.30
CA GLU A 113 3.88 -4.18 -4.25
C GLU A 113 3.03 -4.41 -5.50
N SER A 114 2.78 -5.67 -5.81
CA SER A 114 1.90 -6.06 -6.93
C SER A 114 0.49 -6.23 -6.41
N ARG A 115 -0.50 -5.56 -7.04
CA ARG A 115 -1.93 -5.62 -6.68
C ARG A 115 -2.75 -6.17 -7.83
N ARG A 116 -3.74 -7.01 -7.52
CA ARG A 116 -4.70 -7.59 -8.47
C ARG A 116 -6.13 -7.44 -7.94
N ALA A 117 -7.09 -7.40 -8.87
CA ALA A 117 -8.52 -7.40 -8.52
C ALA A 117 -8.96 -8.83 -8.14
N GLU A 118 -8.45 -9.33 -7.01
CA GLU A 118 -8.67 -10.69 -6.50
C GLU A 118 -8.92 -10.66 -4.98
N GLY A 119 -9.60 -11.68 -4.46
CA GLY A 119 -9.84 -11.81 -3.02
C GLY A 119 -10.50 -10.57 -2.42
N ASN A 120 -9.88 -10.00 -1.39
CA ASN A 120 -10.39 -8.78 -0.75
C ASN A 120 -10.40 -7.57 -1.69
N ASP A 121 -9.54 -7.55 -2.70
CA ASP A 121 -9.39 -6.47 -3.67
C ASP A 121 -10.17 -6.70 -4.97
N ALA A 122 -11.14 -7.60 -4.99
CA ALA A 122 -11.91 -7.95 -6.20
C ALA A 122 -12.58 -6.73 -6.87
N ALA A 123 -12.82 -5.66 -6.12
CA ALA A 123 -13.38 -4.40 -6.62
C ALA A 123 -12.34 -3.32 -6.91
N ALA A 124 -11.04 -3.64 -6.91
CA ALA A 124 -9.96 -2.68 -7.14
C ALA A 124 -10.16 -1.91 -8.45
N CYS A 125 -10.05 -0.60 -8.38
CA CYS A 125 -10.21 0.30 -9.53
C CYS A 125 -9.06 0.25 -10.54
N SER A 126 -7.88 -0.19 -10.11
CA SER A 126 -6.72 -0.40 -10.96
C SER A 126 -5.87 -1.55 -10.44
N THR A 127 -5.04 -2.14 -11.31
CA THR A 127 -4.15 -3.26 -10.99
C THR A 127 -2.76 -3.01 -11.55
N GLY A 128 -1.74 -3.56 -10.92
CA GLY A 128 -0.34 -3.37 -11.29
C GLY A 128 0.54 -3.14 -10.07
N VAL A 129 1.57 -2.34 -10.21
CA VAL A 129 2.49 -2.00 -9.13
C VAL A 129 1.99 -0.77 -8.37
N LEU A 130 1.59 -0.97 -7.13
CA LEU A 130 1.29 0.11 -6.20
C LEU A 130 2.60 0.58 -5.56
N VAL A 131 2.85 1.90 -5.60
CA VAL A 131 4.00 2.53 -4.95
C VAL A 131 3.51 3.48 -3.87
N TYR A 132 4.11 3.39 -2.69
CA TYR A 132 3.78 4.28 -1.58
C TYR A 132 5.02 4.63 -0.74
N LYS A 133 4.97 5.80 -0.13
CA LYS A 133 5.94 6.23 0.89
C LYS A 133 5.48 5.73 2.25
N VAL A 134 6.43 5.24 3.04
CA VAL A 134 6.27 4.97 4.47
C VAL A 134 7.15 5.95 5.23
N ASP A 135 6.60 6.53 6.29
CA ASP A 135 7.34 7.29 7.31
C ASP A 135 6.94 6.77 8.70
N SER A 136 7.81 5.99 9.31
CA SER A 136 7.56 5.39 10.62
C SER A 136 7.62 6.38 11.79
N ALA A 137 8.00 7.65 11.54
CA ALA A 137 7.98 8.73 12.53
C ALA A 137 6.67 9.52 12.49
N ALA A 138 5.87 9.41 11.42
CA ALA A 138 4.59 10.09 11.34
C ALA A 138 3.55 9.40 12.24
N ALA A 139 2.74 10.20 12.93
CA ALA A 139 1.70 9.71 13.80
C ALA A 139 0.48 9.17 13.01
N THR A 140 -0.37 8.41 13.70
CA THR A 140 -1.70 7.99 13.21
C THR A 140 -2.49 9.21 12.72
N GLY A 141 -3.17 9.10 11.58
CA GLY A 141 -3.94 10.20 10.99
C GLY A 141 -3.11 11.32 10.34
N GLU A 142 -1.77 11.26 10.40
CA GLU A 142 -0.86 12.25 9.81
C GLU A 142 -0.15 11.74 8.54
N GLY A 143 -0.60 10.61 8.01
CA GLY A 143 -0.10 10.00 6.79
C GLY A 143 1.21 9.24 6.97
N PRO A 144 1.28 8.27 7.91
CA PRO A 144 2.44 7.38 8.05
C PRO A 144 2.67 6.51 6.81
N VAL A 145 1.64 6.34 6.00
CA VAL A 145 1.73 5.78 4.64
C VAL A 145 1.01 6.73 3.68
N ARG A 146 1.63 6.96 2.51
CA ARG A 146 1.06 7.81 1.45
C ARG A 146 1.27 7.16 0.10
N ILE A 147 0.17 6.87 -0.61
CA ILE A 147 0.24 6.36 -1.98
C ILE A 147 0.84 7.42 -2.90
N ALA A 148 1.74 6.99 -3.78
CA ALA A 148 2.30 7.85 -4.83
C ALA A 148 1.33 7.93 -6.01
N PRO A 149 0.67 9.07 -6.28
CA PRO A 149 -0.37 9.19 -7.30
C PRO A 149 0.18 9.02 -8.72
N THR A 150 -0.72 8.70 -9.66
CA THR A 150 -0.42 8.61 -11.10
C THR A 150 -1.02 9.75 -11.93
N HIS A 151 -1.87 10.59 -11.33
CA HIS A 151 -2.58 11.70 -11.99
C HIS A 151 -3.38 11.28 -13.23
N PRO A 152 -4.36 10.37 -13.10
CA PRO A 152 -5.16 9.90 -14.21
C PRO A 152 -6.01 11.05 -14.80
N THR A 153 -6.21 11.04 -16.13
CA THR A 153 -7.05 12.03 -16.82
C THR A 153 -8.54 11.71 -16.72
N THR A 154 -8.89 10.47 -16.43
CA THR A 154 -10.27 10.00 -16.29
C THR A 154 -10.38 9.12 -15.06
N VAL A 155 -11.42 9.33 -14.26
CA VAL A 155 -11.69 8.54 -13.06
C VAL A 155 -13.07 7.88 -13.22
N PRO A 156 -13.17 6.55 -13.19
CA PRO A 156 -14.45 5.84 -13.26
C PRO A 156 -15.36 6.18 -12.07
N THR A 157 -16.65 6.09 -12.28
CA THR A 157 -17.64 6.24 -11.21
C THR A 157 -17.37 5.20 -10.10
N GLY A 158 -17.39 5.65 -8.86
CA GLY A 158 -17.13 4.81 -7.69
C GLY A 158 -15.66 4.67 -7.32
N CYS A 159 -14.75 5.25 -8.11
CA CYS A 159 -13.32 5.33 -7.83
C CYS A 159 -12.88 6.77 -7.53
N THR A 160 -11.74 6.93 -6.86
CA THR A 160 -11.03 8.20 -6.74
C THR A 160 -9.77 8.19 -7.61
N ALA A 161 -9.14 9.34 -7.83
CA ALA A 161 -7.88 9.41 -8.57
C ALA A 161 -6.77 8.58 -7.89
N LEU A 162 -6.80 8.49 -6.56
CA LEU A 162 -5.82 7.72 -5.79
C LEU A 162 -6.04 6.20 -5.91
N ASP A 163 -7.29 5.75 -6.15
CA ASP A 163 -7.60 4.33 -6.41
C ASP A 163 -7.08 3.85 -7.78
N LEU A 164 -6.62 4.78 -8.63
CA LEU A 164 -5.99 4.50 -9.92
C LEU A 164 -4.46 4.59 -9.87
N ALA A 165 -3.86 4.53 -8.67
CA ALA A 165 -2.43 4.73 -8.48
C ALA A 165 -1.55 3.52 -8.87
N ALA A 166 -2.12 2.36 -9.18
CA ALA A 166 -1.36 1.21 -9.65
C ALA A 166 -0.70 1.48 -11.02
N ARG A 167 0.60 1.25 -11.10
CA ARG A 167 1.42 1.48 -12.30
C ARG A 167 1.54 0.24 -13.13
N THR A 168 1.52 0.42 -14.45
CA THR A 168 1.69 -0.65 -15.44
C THR A 168 3.08 -0.62 -16.06
N VAL A 169 3.38 -1.62 -16.88
CA VAL A 169 4.67 -1.76 -17.58
C VAL A 169 5.04 -0.48 -18.34
N GLY A 170 6.28 -0.05 -18.21
CA GLY A 170 6.83 1.17 -18.80
C GLY A 170 6.62 2.43 -17.94
N GLN A 171 5.75 2.38 -16.95
CA GLN A 171 5.57 3.49 -16.01
C GLN A 171 6.63 3.47 -14.91
N SER A 172 6.90 4.63 -14.34
CA SER A 172 7.86 4.78 -13.24
C SER A 172 7.35 5.76 -12.19
N PHE A 173 7.92 5.64 -11.01
CA PHE A 173 7.86 6.62 -9.94
C PHE A 173 9.27 7.18 -9.72
N THR A 174 9.38 8.49 -9.48
CA THR A 174 10.64 9.14 -9.05
C THR A 174 10.32 10.16 -7.97
N ASP A 175 11.01 10.07 -6.85
CA ASP A 175 10.99 11.09 -5.82
C ASP A 175 12.01 12.18 -6.16
N PRO A 176 11.59 13.42 -6.43
CA PRO A 176 12.52 14.50 -6.79
C PRO A 176 13.47 14.90 -5.64
N GLY A 177 13.04 14.68 -4.39
CA GLY A 177 13.81 15.06 -3.21
C GLY A 177 15.02 14.16 -2.95
N THR A 178 14.85 12.86 -3.09
CA THR A 178 15.89 11.86 -2.82
C THR A 178 16.48 11.25 -4.10
N GLY A 179 15.82 11.41 -5.25
CA GLY A 179 16.18 10.73 -6.49
C GLY A 179 15.87 9.23 -6.49
N ALA A 180 15.19 8.74 -5.45
CA ALA A 180 14.70 7.36 -5.40
C ALA A 180 13.75 7.09 -6.57
N ARG A 181 13.95 5.98 -7.27
CA ARG A 181 13.17 5.64 -8.47
C ARG A 181 12.74 4.19 -8.45
N ILE A 182 11.51 3.95 -8.92
CA ILE A 182 10.94 2.61 -9.12
C ILE A 182 10.38 2.53 -10.53
N ASP A 183 10.92 1.64 -11.36
CA ASP A 183 10.46 1.37 -12.72
C ASP A 183 9.69 0.05 -12.77
N VAL A 184 8.57 0.00 -13.50
CA VAL A 184 7.84 -1.24 -13.79
C VAL A 184 8.35 -1.80 -15.11
N LEU A 185 9.11 -2.89 -15.05
CA LEU A 185 9.81 -3.48 -16.20
C LEU A 185 8.99 -4.53 -16.94
N ALA A 186 8.20 -5.31 -16.20
CA ALA A 186 7.34 -6.36 -16.74
C ALA A 186 6.14 -6.54 -15.82
N GLY A 187 5.03 -7.04 -16.35
CA GLY A 187 3.80 -7.29 -15.61
C GLY A 187 2.92 -8.32 -16.29
N GLY A 188 2.08 -8.98 -15.51
CA GLY A 188 1.13 -9.98 -15.98
C GLY A 188 0.37 -10.62 -14.83
N PRO A 189 -0.52 -11.58 -15.10
CA PRO A 189 -1.34 -12.21 -14.07
C PRO A 189 -0.53 -12.79 -12.90
N ALA A 190 0.68 -13.29 -13.14
CA ALA A 190 1.54 -13.92 -12.14
C ALA A 190 2.34 -12.92 -11.28
N GLY A 191 2.20 -11.63 -11.51
CA GLY A 191 2.92 -10.57 -10.79
C GLY A 191 3.68 -9.61 -11.71
N ASP A 192 4.51 -8.78 -11.09
CA ASP A 192 5.20 -7.67 -11.76
C ASP A 192 6.70 -7.74 -11.47
N THR A 193 7.50 -7.16 -12.35
CA THR A 193 8.95 -6.99 -12.14
C THR A 193 9.25 -5.51 -12.06
N VAL A 194 9.89 -5.10 -10.96
CA VAL A 194 10.28 -3.71 -10.73
C VAL A 194 11.80 -3.57 -10.62
N ARG A 195 12.31 -2.41 -10.97
CA ARG A 195 13.67 -2.01 -10.66
C ARG A 195 13.65 -0.85 -9.67
N LEU A 196 14.26 -1.07 -8.53
CA LEU A 196 14.57 -0.04 -7.54
C LEU A 196 15.90 0.62 -7.92
N THR A 197 15.98 1.95 -7.81
CA THR A 197 17.22 2.72 -7.98
C THR A 197 17.34 3.71 -6.83
N SER A 198 18.47 3.68 -6.13
CA SER A 198 18.89 4.66 -5.10
C SER A 198 20.15 5.37 -5.57
N ARG A 199 20.26 6.67 -5.28
CA ARG A 199 21.45 7.50 -5.55
C ARG A 199 22.25 7.73 -4.28
#